data_99895cf0545d05decc5b83bf6772c26e
#
_entry.id   99895cf0545d05decc5b83bf6772c26e
#
_cell.length_a   1.000
_cell.length_b   1.000
_cell.length_c   1.000
_cell.angle_alpha   90.00
_cell.angle_beta   90.00
_cell.angle_gamma   90.00
#
_symmetry.space_group_name_H-M   'P 1'
#
loop_
_entity.id
_entity.type
_entity.pdbx_description
1 polymer ?
#
loop_
_entity_poly.entity_id
_entity_poly.type
_entity_poly.pdbx_seq_one_letter_code
_entity_poly.pdbx_strand_id
1 'polypeptide(L)'
;MEKFGVRWTNYRARLEANWRRVVSDEDYVICPGDISWATTLEESVSDFAFLDSLPGKKLIGKGNHDFWWNTAAKMNRFFCEHGFTSLSILYNNAYLLPGAVVCGTRGWFSDKKIQNTVGEVDFDKMVARETGRLRLSLDAAKQLQNAHAAESGEKLPICAFLHFPPVWMDFVSVPFLELLREYDVRVCAFGHIHNVTVLPPEVTAAAPPPFLFCAAD
;
A
#
# COMPACT_ATOMS: atom_id res chain seq x y z
N MET A 1 -19.81 -4.78 2.78
CA MET A 1 -19.13 -5.61 1.74
C MET A 1 -20.04 -6.72 1.20
N GLU A 2 -20.80 -7.43 1.98
CA GLU A 2 -21.65 -8.56 1.52
C GLU A 2 -22.60 -8.23 0.35
N LYS A 3 -23.07 -6.98 0.24
CA LYS A 3 -23.86 -6.51 -0.91
C LYS A 3 -23.14 -6.60 -2.27
N PHE A 4 -21.83 -6.83 -2.28
CA PHE A 4 -21.04 -6.99 -3.51
C PHE A 4 -20.93 -8.44 -4.01
N GLY A 5 -21.67 -9.37 -3.40
CA GLY A 5 -21.82 -10.75 -3.86
C GLY A 5 -21.34 -11.82 -2.88
N VAL A 6 -21.57 -13.07 -3.27
CA VAL A 6 -21.33 -14.27 -2.43
C VAL A 6 -19.89 -14.38 -1.92
N ARG A 7 -18.90 -13.89 -2.68
CA ARG A 7 -17.49 -13.86 -2.27
C ARG A 7 -17.25 -13.11 -0.95
N TRP A 8 -18.07 -12.10 -0.68
CA TRP A 8 -17.94 -11.25 0.50
C TRP A 8 -18.78 -11.76 1.70
N THR A 9 -19.46 -12.89 1.55
CA THR A 9 -20.21 -13.51 2.66
C THR A 9 -19.24 -13.89 3.77
N ASN A 10 -19.52 -13.42 4.99
CA ASN A 10 -18.69 -13.65 6.18
C ASN A 10 -17.20 -13.28 5.97
N TYR A 11 -16.89 -12.32 5.07
CA TYR A 11 -15.52 -12.00 4.70
C TYR A 11 -14.65 -11.64 5.92
N ARG A 12 -15.20 -10.91 6.89
CA ARG A 12 -14.47 -10.50 8.10
C ARG A 12 -14.03 -11.71 8.94
N ALA A 13 -14.92 -12.65 9.17
CA ALA A 13 -14.59 -13.88 9.91
C ALA A 13 -13.58 -14.75 9.16
N ARG A 14 -13.70 -14.85 7.83
CA ARG A 14 -12.73 -15.57 6.98
C ARG A 14 -11.37 -14.90 6.99
N LEU A 15 -11.33 -13.58 6.87
CA LEU A 15 -10.09 -12.79 6.93
C LEU A 15 -9.41 -13.00 8.29
N GLU A 16 -10.15 -12.85 9.39
CA GLU A 16 -9.62 -13.08 10.73
C GLU A 16 -9.06 -14.48 10.92
N ALA A 17 -9.81 -15.50 10.53
CA ALA A 17 -9.37 -16.91 10.66
C ALA A 17 -8.09 -17.18 9.85
N ASN A 18 -8.02 -16.69 8.61
CA ASN A 18 -6.83 -16.85 7.77
C ASN A 18 -5.65 -16.05 8.30
N TRP A 19 -5.88 -14.81 8.74
CA TRP A 19 -4.86 -13.95 9.31
C TRP A 19 -4.19 -14.59 10.53
N ARG A 20 -5.01 -15.01 11.51
CA ARG A 20 -4.53 -15.67 12.74
C ARG A 20 -3.82 -17.01 12.49
N ARG A 21 -4.06 -17.63 11.34
CA ARG A 21 -3.40 -18.89 10.96
C ARG A 21 -1.97 -18.66 10.42
N VAL A 22 -1.70 -17.50 9.81
CA VAL A 22 -0.45 -17.26 9.05
C VAL A 22 0.40 -16.12 9.61
N VAL A 23 -0.16 -15.24 10.45
CA VAL A 23 0.53 -14.07 11.01
C VAL A 23 0.74 -14.25 12.51
N SER A 24 1.97 -14.04 12.97
CA SER A 24 2.36 -13.97 14.37
C SER A 24 2.45 -12.52 14.87
N ASP A 25 2.59 -12.32 16.17
CA ASP A 25 2.73 -10.97 16.75
C ASP A 25 4.03 -10.26 16.34
N GLU A 26 5.05 -11.02 15.95
CA GLU A 26 6.34 -10.47 15.50
C GLU A 26 6.35 -10.05 14.02
N ASP A 27 5.35 -10.46 13.24
CA ASP A 27 5.28 -10.18 11.81
C ASP A 27 4.88 -8.72 11.52
N TYR A 28 5.30 -8.24 10.36
CA TYR A 28 4.82 -7.01 9.77
C TYR A 28 3.89 -7.31 8.60
N VAL A 29 2.71 -6.73 8.63
CA VAL A 29 1.72 -6.88 7.56
C VAL A 29 1.53 -5.54 6.86
N ILE A 30 1.78 -5.52 5.57
CA ILE A 30 1.56 -4.33 4.76
C ILE A 30 0.15 -4.37 4.18
N CYS A 31 -0.64 -3.35 4.49
CA CYS A 31 -2.00 -3.17 3.99
C CYS A 31 -2.00 -2.01 2.98
N PRO A 32 -2.00 -2.25 1.67
CA PRO A 32 -1.72 -1.21 0.67
C PRO A 32 -2.89 -0.25 0.38
N GLY A 33 -3.84 -0.12 1.29
CA GLY A 33 -4.97 0.82 1.21
C GLY A 33 -6.34 0.16 1.11
N ASP A 34 -7.38 1.00 1.02
CA ASP A 34 -8.80 0.62 1.05
C ASP A 34 -9.18 -0.16 2.32
N ILE A 35 -8.72 0.36 3.47
CA ILE A 35 -8.90 -0.27 4.78
C ILE A 35 -10.33 -0.11 5.30
N SER A 36 -10.91 1.07 5.09
CA SER A 36 -12.26 1.38 5.56
C SER A 36 -12.99 2.30 4.58
N TRP A 37 -14.27 2.08 4.39
CA TRP A 37 -15.15 2.94 3.59
C TRP A 37 -15.81 4.05 4.43
N ALA A 38 -15.35 4.24 5.65
CA ALA A 38 -15.76 5.36 6.48
C ALA A 38 -15.43 6.69 5.79
N THR A 39 -16.24 7.71 6.07
CA THR A 39 -16.02 9.06 5.52
C THR A 39 -15.19 9.93 6.46
N THR A 40 -15.16 9.57 7.74
CA THR A 40 -14.38 10.25 8.78
C THR A 40 -13.55 9.28 9.61
N LEU A 41 -12.54 9.79 10.34
CA LEU A 41 -11.74 8.97 11.26
C LEU A 41 -12.61 8.38 12.37
N GLU A 42 -13.56 9.13 12.87
CA GLU A 42 -14.47 8.73 13.94
C GLU A 42 -15.34 7.54 13.52
N GLU A 43 -15.80 7.52 12.28
CA GLU A 43 -16.56 6.41 11.71
C GLU A 43 -15.71 5.16 11.48
N SER A 44 -14.39 5.31 11.30
CA SER A 44 -13.47 4.19 11.03
C SER A 44 -13.00 3.45 12.29
N VAL A 45 -13.37 3.90 13.50
CA VAL A 45 -12.94 3.30 14.78
C VAL A 45 -13.14 1.79 14.82
N SER A 46 -14.31 1.30 14.40
CA SER A 46 -14.62 -0.15 14.46
C SER A 46 -13.74 -0.98 13.50
N ASP A 47 -13.35 -0.42 12.35
CA ASP A 47 -12.51 -1.09 11.38
C ASP A 47 -11.06 -1.12 11.87
N PHE A 48 -10.58 -0.02 12.43
CA PHE A 48 -9.25 0.03 13.04
C PHE A 48 -9.14 -0.83 14.29
N ALA A 49 -10.16 -0.84 15.15
CA ALA A 49 -10.20 -1.72 16.32
C ALA A 49 -10.12 -3.19 15.91
N PHE A 50 -10.83 -3.58 14.84
CA PHE A 50 -10.72 -4.92 14.30
C PHE A 50 -9.31 -5.21 13.79
N LEU A 51 -8.75 -4.31 12.98
CA LEU A 51 -7.41 -4.50 12.42
C LEU A 51 -6.34 -4.55 13.52
N ASP A 52 -6.45 -3.68 14.54
CA ASP A 52 -5.53 -3.65 15.68
C ASP A 52 -5.62 -4.94 16.52
N SER A 53 -6.79 -5.57 16.62
CA SER A 53 -7.00 -6.83 17.34
C SER A 53 -6.35 -8.06 16.68
N LEU A 54 -5.94 -7.96 15.43
CA LEU A 54 -5.27 -9.03 14.71
C LEU A 54 -3.76 -9.05 15.05
N PRO A 55 -3.11 -10.23 15.05
CA PRO A 55 -1.68 -10.33 15.34
C PRO A 55 -0.82 -9.59 14.30
N GLY A 56 0.42 -9.26 14.69
CA GLY A 56 1.41 -8.57 13.87
C GLY A 56 1.27 -7.04 13.88
N LYS A 57 2.29 -6.35 13.40
CA LYS A 57 2.37 -4.89 13.26
C LYS A 57 1.90 -4.51 11.85
N LYS A 58 0.89 -3.65 11.75
CA LYS A 58 0.28 -3.28 10.46
C LYS A 58 0.82 -1.94 9.97
N LEU A 59 1.33 -1.92 8.73
CA LEU A 59 1.69 -0.70 8.01
C LEU A 59 0.60 -0.40 6.99
N ILE A 60 -0.12 0.68 7.19
CA ILE A 60 -1.33 1.04 6.45
C ILE A 60 -1.01 2.06 5.37
N GLY A 61 -1.17 1.69 4.11
CA GLY A 61 -1.15 2.57 2.96
C GLY A 61 -2.49 3.26 2.71
N LYS A 62 -2.50 4.23 1.80
CA LYS A 62 -3.69 4.94 1.36
C LYS A 62 -4.26 4.35 0.09
N GLY A 63 -5.55 3.98 0.11
CA GLY A 63 -6.32 3.65 -1.08
C GLY A 63 -7.18 4.79 -1.62
N ASN A 64 -8.01 4.50 -2.61
CA ASN A 64 -8.93 5.50 -3.17
C ASN A 64 -10.27 5.57 -2.41
N HIS A 65 -10.64 4.54 -1.67
CA HIS A 65 -11.83 4.51 -0.83
C HIS A 65 -11.57 4.90 0.63
N ASP A 66 -10.33 5.21 1.02
CA ASP A 66 -10.00 5.70 2.36
C ASP A 66 -10.35 7.19 2.49
N PHE A 67 -11.65 7.53 2.48
CA PHE A 67 -12.16 8.91 2.56
C PHE A 67 -11.85 9.55 3.92
N TRP A 68 -11.73 8.75 4.97
CA TRP A 68 -11.32 9.14 6.33
C TRP A 68 -9.89 9.68 6.40
N TRP A 69 -9.08 9.48 5.37
CA TRP A 69 -7.65 9.79 5.36
C TRP A 69 -7.36 11.26 5.68
N ASN A 70 -6.45 11.48 6.60
CA ASN A 70 -6.07 12.80 7.10
C ASN A 70 -4.54 12.99 7.06
N THR A 71 -4.02 14.03 7.72
CA THR A 71 -2.57 14.17 7.90
C THR A 71 -2.03 13.04 8.78
N ALA A 72 -0.78 12.62 8.55
CA ALA A 72 -0.15 11.58 9.37
C ALA A 72 -0.17 11.93 10.87
N ALA A 73 0.04 13.20 11.22
CA ALA A 73 -0.02 13.65 12.61
C ALA A 73 -1.41 13.46 13.24
N LYS A 74 -2.49 13.76 12.50
CA LYS A 74 -3.87 13.58 13.00
C LYS A 74 -4.19 12.09 13.12
N MET A 75 -3.80 11.27 12.16
CA MET A 75 -4.03 9.82 12.20
C MET A 75 -3.24 9.14 13.34
N ASN A 76 -1.98 9.48 13.53
CA ASN A 76 -1.18 8.94 14.62
C ASN A 76 -1.73 9.34 16.00
N ARG A 77 -2.21 10.58 16.15
CA ARG A 77 -2.89 11.02 17.37
C ARG A 77 -4.16 10.20 17.61
N PHE A 78 -4.97 10.03 16.59
CA PHE A 78 -6.19 9.21 16.65
C PHE A 78 -5.89 7.76 17.07
N PHE A 79 -4.87 7.12 16.51
CA PHE A 79 -4.47 5.77 16.91
C PHE A 79 -4.03 5.73 18.38
N CYS A 80 -3.27 6.72 18.82
CA CYS A 80 -2.85 6.84 20.22
C CYS A 80 -4.04 7.02 21.17
N GLU A 81 -4.97 7.92 20.85
CA GLU A 81 -6.17 8.20 21.66
C GLU A 81 -7.10 7.00 21.81
N HIS A 82 -7.14 6.11 20.79
CA HIS A 82 -7.95 4.89 20.81
C HIS A 82 -7.19 3.64 21.28
N GLY A 83 -5.89 3.79 21.63
CA GLY A 83 -5.07 2.68 22.08
C GLY A 83 -4.71 1.66 20.97
N PHE A 84 -4.76 2.05 19.70
CA PHE A 84 -4.34 1.22 18.57
C PHE A 84 -2.81 1.21 18.49
N THR A 85 -2.19 0.17 19.04
CA THR A 85 -0.74 0.11 19.22
C THR A 85 0.00 -0.62 18.10
N SER A 86 -0.71 -1.43 17.31
CA SER A 86 -0.13 -2.21 16.22
C SER A 86 -0.24 -1.54 14.85
N LEU A 87 -0.85 -0.35 14.76
CA LEU A 87 -1.11 0.36 13.51
C LEU A 87 -0.10 1.48 13.27
N SER A 88 0.45 1.57 12.06
CA SER A 88 1.33 2.66 11.62
C SER A 88 1.01 3.04 10.17
N ILE A 89 1.33 4.27 9.78
CA ILE A 89 1.03 4.79 8.44
C ILE A 89 2.23 4.61 7.53
N LEU A 90 2.04 3.89 6.42
CA LEU A 90 3.01 3.78 5.31
C LEU A 90 2.52 4.64 4.13
N TYR A 91 2.91 5.90 4.11
CA TYR A 91 2.49 6.83 3.06
C TYR A 91 3.49 7.96 2.87
N ASN A 92 4.22 7.92 1.77
CA ASN A 92 5.31 8.84 1.41
C ASN A 92 6.48 8.82 2.42
N ASN A 93 6.65 7.72 3.12
CA ASN A 93 7.70 7.44 4.11
C ASN A 93 8.25 6.03 3.93
N ALA A 94 9.14 5.61 4.80
CA ALA A 94 9.71 4.27 4.81
C ALA A 94 9.91 3.75 6.23
N TYR A 95 10.04 2.44 6.37
CA TYR A 95 10.37 1.74 7.62
C TYR A 95 11.51 0.74 7.40
N LEU A 96 12.42 0.71 8.35
CA LEU A 96 13.42 -0.36 8.46
C LEU A 96 12.76 -1.52 9.21
N LEU A 97 12.64 -2.66 8.56
CA LEU A 97 12.10 -3.89 9.13
C LEU A 97 13.17 -4.98 9.16
N PRO A 98 13.00 -6.05 9.95
CA PRO A 98 13.87 -7.21 9.87
C PRO A 98 13.96 -7.76 8.44
N GLY A 99 15.14 -7.67 7.82
CA GLY A 99 15.41 -8.21 6.49
C GLY A 99 14.99 -7.35 5.30
N ALA A 100 14.36 -6.19 5.48
CA ALA A 100 13.99 -5.30 4.37
C ALA A 100 13.77 -3.86 4.81
N VAL A 101 13.93 -2.93 3.86
CA VAL A 101 13.39 -1.58 3.99
C VAL A 101 12.11 -1.51 3.16
N VAL A 102 10.99 -1.11 3.78
CA VAL A 102 9.70 -0.98 3.11
C VAL A 102 9.33 0.48 2.93
N CYS A 103 8.78 0.81 1.77
CA CYS A 103 8.32 2.15 1.43
C CYS A 103 7.01 2.07 0.65
N GLY A 104 6.27 3.17 0.57
CA GLY A 104 5.00 3.13 -0.15
C GLY A 104 4.30 4.46 -0.27
N THR A 105 3.44 4.51 -1.26
CA THR A 105 2.50 5.61 -1.51
C THR A 105 1.25 5.06 -2.19
N ARG A 106 0.25 5.93 -2.42
CA ARG A 106 -0.95 5.48 -3.11
C ARG A 106 -0.68 5.08 -4.57
N GLY A 107 0.20 5.78 -5.24
CA GLY A 107 0.33 5.70 -6.68
C GLY A 107 -0.84 6.38 -7.40
N TRP A 108 -0.91 6.20 -8.70
CA TRP A 108 -2.01 6.66 -9.52
C TRP A 108 -2.21 5.72 -10.71
N PHE A 109 -3.44 5.28 -10.90
CA PHE A 109 -3.82 4.50 -12.06
C PHE A 109 -4.29 5.47 -13.15
N SER A 110 -3.51 5.57 -14.22
CA SER A 110 -3.70 6.59 -15.22
C SER A 110 -4.26 6.07 -16.54
N ASP A 111 -5.37 5.36 -16.50
CA ASP A 111 -6.10 5.11 -17.75
C ASP A 111 -6.93 6.34 -18.12
N LYS A 112 -6.54 7.03 -19.20
CA LYS A 112 -7.31 8.17 -19.76
C LYS A 112 -8.75 7.80 -20.11
N LYS A 113 -9.04 6.53 -20.39
CA LYS A 113 -10.40 6.07 -20.69
C LYS A 113 -11.29 6.05 -19.45
N ILE A 114 -10.73 5.75 -18.27
CA ILE A 114 -11.46 5.76 -17.00
C ILE A 114 -11.66 7.20 -16.50
N GLN A 115 -10.80 8.14 -16.88
CA GLN A 115 -10.88 9.54 -16.47
C GLN A 115 -12.10 10.30 -16.94
N ASN A 116 -12.66 9.96 -18.08
CA ASN A 116 -13.87 10.62 -18.60
C ASN A 116 -15.07 10.50 -17.64
N THR A 117 -14.96 9.71 -16.58
CA THR A 117 -15.99 9.57 -15.54
C THR A 117 -15.75 10.44 -14.29
N VAL A 118 -14.59 11.08 -14.16
CA VAL A 118 -14.18 11.81 -12.94
C VAL A 118 -14.08 13.33 -13.14
N GLY A 119 -14.46 13.85 -14.31
CA GLY A 119 -14.37 15.27 -14.67
C GLY A 119 -12.97 15.67 -15.19
N GLU A 120 -12.81 16.96 -15.54
CA GLU A 120 -11.53 17.52 -16.02
C GLU A 120 -10.47 17.54 -14.90
N VAL A 121 -9.88 16.39 -14.60
CA VAL A 121 -8.69 16.34 -13.75
C VAL A 121 -7.49 16.57 -14.65
N ASP A 122 -6.64 17.54 -14.28
CA ASP A 122 -5.32 17.72 -14.91
C ASP A 122 -4.44 16.50 -14.62
N PHE A 123 -4.46 15.59 -15.54
CA PHE A 123 -3.88 14.27 -15.46
C PHE A 123 -2.37 14.31 -15.27
N ASP A 124 -1.71 15.16 -16.02
CA ASP A 124 -0.25 15.26 -15.98
C ASP A 124 0.20 15.80 -14.62
N LYS A 125 -0.55 16.72 -14.02
CA LYS A 125 -0.30 17.18 -12.65
C LYS A 125 -0.50 16.08 -11.61
N MET A 126 -1.53 15.23 -11.80
CA MET A 126 -1.76 14.11 -10.88
C MET A 126 -0.63 13.09 -10.94
N VAL A 127 -0.21 12.70 -12.14
CA VAL A 127 0.91 11.78 -12.34
C VAL A 127 2.19 12.37 -11.77
N ALA A 128 2.52 13.62 -12.09
CA ALA A 128 3.71 14.28 -11.57
C ALA A 128 3.72 14.36 -10.03
N ARG A 129 2.57 14.68 -9.42
CA ARG A 129 2.43 14.71 -7.96
C ARG A 129 2.64 13.33 -7.32
N GLU A 130 2.02 12.29 -7.86
CA GLU A 130 2.15 10.94 -7.29
C GLU A 130 3.55 10.35 -7.54
N THR A 131 4.18 10.68 -8.67
CA THR A 131 5.59 10.37 -8.95
C THR A 131 6.52 11.04 -7.93
N GLY A 132 6.28 12.31 -7.61
CA GLY A 132 7.01 13.04 -6.56
C GLY A 132 6.84 12.41 -5.18
N ARG A 133 5.65 11.91 -4.85
CA ARG A 133 5.37 11.19 -3.59
C ARG A 133 6.10 9.85 -3.52
N LEU A 134 6.12 9.11 -4.63
CA LEU A 134 6.89 7.87 -4.70
C LEU A 134 8.39 8.15 -4.50
N ARG A 135 8.93 9.19 -5.13
CA ARG A 135 10.32 9.61 -4.93
C ARG A 135 10.62 9.92 -3.46
N LEU A 136 9.77 10.70 -2.79
CA LEU A 136 9.94 10.99 -1.35
C LEU A 136 10.01 9.71 -0.51
N SER A 137 9.16 8.74 -0.79
CA SER A 137 9.13 7.46 -0.09
C SER A 137 10.39 6.62 -0.36
N LEU A 138 10.85 6.60 -1.61
CA LEU A 138 12.07 5.91 -2.03
C LEU A 138 13.34 6.59 -1.49
N ASP A 139 13.39 7.92 -1.42
CA ASP A 139 14.48 8.68 -0.79
C ASP A 139 14.61 8.32 0.69
N ALA A 140 13.49 8.29 1.40
CA ALA A 140 13.46 7.86 2.81
C ALA A 140 13.94 6.41 2.96
N ALA A 141 13.50 5.50 2.07
CA ALA A 141 13.96 4.12 2.08
C ALA A 141 15.48 4.00 1.82
N LYS A 142 16.00 4.80 0.88
CA LYS A 142 17.42 4.82 0.56
C LYS A 142 18.27 5.33 1.72
N GLN A 143 17.78 6.34 2.43
CA GLN A 143 18.45 6.85 3.64
C GLN A 143 18.52 5.77 4.73
N LEU A 144 17.40 5.07 5.01
CA LEU A 144 17.37 3.97 5.98
C LEU A 144 18.27 2.81 5.56
N GLN A 145 18.26 2.42 4.27
CA GLN A 145 19.13 1.37 3.73
C GLN A 145 20.62 1.71 3.92
N ASN A 146 21.00 2.95 3.61
CA ASN A 146 22.39 3.39 3.72
C ASN A 146 22.84 3.48 5.19
N ALA A 147 21.99 3.98 6.07
CA ALA A 147 22.28 4.05 7.51
C ALA A 147 22.46 2.65 8.08
N HIS A 148 21.55 1.71 7.78
CA HIS A 148 21.66 0.32 8.22
C HIS A 148 22.95 -0.35 7.68
N ALA A 149 23.25 -0.16 6.40
CA ALA A 149 24.43 -0.74 5.78
C ALA A 149 25.75 -0.17 6.39
N ALA A 150 25.76 1.10 6.76
CA ALA A 150 26.92 1.70 7.44
C ALA A 150 27.13 1.16 8.86
N GLU A 151 26.04 0.79 9.55
CA GLU A 151 26.09 0.28 10.92
C GLU A 151 26.32 -1.23 10.99
N SER A 152 25.61 -2.01 10.15
CA SER A 152 25.62 -3.48 10.18
C SER A 152 26.55 -4.14 9.14
N GLY A 153 26.96 -3.40 8.11
CA GLY A 153 27.65 -3.95 6.94
C GLY A 153 26.71 -4.63 5.93
N GLU A 154 25.40 -4.72 6.21
CA GLU A 154 24.42 -5.41 5.38
C GLU A 154 23.53 -4.43 4.61
N LYS A 155 23.46 -4.58 3.28
CA LYS A 155 22.55 -3.80 2.42
C LYS A 155 21.22 -4.54 2.26
N LEU A 156 20.21 -4.15 3.02
CA LEU A 156 18.87 -4.72 2.94
C LEU A 156 18.17 -4.35 1.62
N PRO A 157 17.29 -5.22 1.07
CA PRO A 157 16.48 -4.91 -0.10
C PRO A 157 15.44 -3.81 0.20
N ILE A 158 15.15 -2.96 -0.80
CA ILE A 158 14.03 -2.02 -0.76
C ILE A 158 12.81 -2.70 -1.41
N CYS A 159 11.69 -2.72 -0.68
CA CYS A 159 10.39 -3.23 -1.15
C CYS A 159 9.38 -2.07 -1.20
N ALA A 160 8.76 -1.85 -2.35
CA ALA A 160 7.77 -0.78 -2.54
C ALA A 160 6.34 -1.33 -2.50
N PHE A 161 5.43 -0.57 -1.87
CA PHE A 161 4.02 -0.92 -1.76
C PHE A 161 3.16 0.23 -2.27
N LEU A 162 2.33 -0.05 -3.26
CA LEU A 162 1.42 0.89 -3.88
C LEU A 162 -0.02 0.42 -3.72
N HIS A 163 -0.97 1.36 -3.70
CA HIS A 163 -2.37 0.98 -3.84
C HIS A 163 -2.70 0.72 -5.30
N PHE A 164 -2.45 1.70 -6.17
CA PHE A 164 -2.70 1.56 -7.59
C PHE A 164 -1.57 0.81 -8.32
N PRO A 165 -1.91 -0.07 -9.29
CA PRO A 165 -0.92 -0.77 -10.07
C PRO A 165 -0.10 0.20 -10.94
N PRO A 166 1.24 0.08 -10.98
CA PRO A 166 2.06 0.83 -11.92
C PRO A 166 2.01 0.27 -13.34
N VAL A 167 1.59 -0.99 -13.48
CA VAL A 167 1.34 -1.68 -14.75
C VAL A 167 0.10 -2.53 -14.62
N TRP A 168 -0.82 -2.40 -15.59
CA TRP A 168 -2.01 -3.23 -15.64
C TRP A 168 -2.59 -3.29 -17.06
N MET A 169 -2.65 -4.47 -17.66
CA MET A 169 -3.06 -4.65 -19.06
C MET A 169 -2.26 -3.73 -20.00
N ASP A 170 -2.94 -2.87 -20.75
CA ASP A 170 -2.36 -1.89 -21.68
C ASP A 170 -1.87 -0.58 -20.99
N PHE A 171 -2.05 -0.46 -19.68
CA PHE A 171 -1.58 0.67 -18.91
C PHE A 171 -0.17 0.45 -18.35
N VAL A 172 0.72 1.42 -18.59
CA VAL A 172 2.09 1.44 -18.04
C VAL A 172 2.43 2.85 -17.55
N SER A 173 2.72 2.98 -16.26
CA SER A 173 3.23 4.22 -15.69
C SER A 173 4.75 4.27 -15.82
N VAL A 174 5.23 4.80 -16.95
CA VAL A 174 6.68 4.92 -17.21
C VAL A 174 7.41 5.65 -16.08
N PRO A 175 6.93 6.82 -15.57
CA PRO A 175 7.62 7.51 -14.48
C PRO A 175 7.77 6.69 -13.21
N PHE A 176 6.80 5.82 -12.89
CA PHE A 176 6.89 4.94 -11.72
C PHE A 176 7.90 3.82 -11.94
N LEU A 177 7.89 3.20 -13.13
CA LEU A 177 8.85 2.16 -13.47
C LEU A 177 10.29 2.67 -13.46
N GLU A 178 10.52 3.87 -13.98
CA GLU A 178 11.83 4.51 -13.96
C GLU A 178 12.33 4.72 -12.52
N LEU A 179 11.47 5.25 -11.63
CA LEU A 179 11.82 5.40 -10.22
C LEU A 179 12.12 4.06 -9.53
N LEU A 180 11.27 3.07 -9.72
CA LEU A 180 11.47 1.75 -9.10
C LEU A 180 12.82 1.13 -9.53
N ARG A 181 13.24 1.34 -10.78
CA ARG A 181 14.53 0.89 -11.30
C ARG A 181 15.69 1.75 -10.80
N GLU A 182 15.55 3.09 -10.80
CA GLU A 182 16.54 4.04 -10.29
C GLU A 182 16.99 3.70 -8.86
N TYR A 183 16.02 3.31 -8.01
CA TYR A 183 16.26 2.99 -6.60
C TYR A 183 16.59 1.52 -6.34
N ASP A 184 16.74 0.69 -7.38
CA ASP A 184 17.03 -0.74 -7.26
C ASP A 184 16.00 -1.45 -6.36
N VAL A 185 14.71 -1.16 -6.58
CA VAL A 185 13.61 -1.78 -5.82
C VAL A 185 13.57 -3.28 -6.11
N ARG A 186 13.63 -4.08 -5.06
CA ARG A 186 13.67 -5.55 -5.17
C ARG A 186 12.34 -6.16 -5.60
N VAL A 187 11.25 -5.58 -5.13
CA VAL A 187 9.88 -5.99 -5.44
C VAL A 187 8.93 -4.82 -5.25
N CYS A 188 7.92 -4.72 -6.10
CA CYS A 188 6.83 -3.75 -5.94
C CYS A 188 5.50 -4.52 -5.80
N ALA A 189 4.82 -4.34 -4.69
CA ALA A 189 3.49 -4.91 -4.47
C ALA A 189 2.42 -3.84 -4.65
N PHE A 190 1.25 -4.24 -5.16
CA PHE A 190 0.10 -3.34 -5.34
C PHE A 190 -1.24 -4.05 -5.10
N GLY A 191 -2.28 -3.27 -4.84
CA GLY A 191 -3.65 -3.73 -4.61
C GLY A 191 -4.63 -3.18 -5.63
N HIS A 192 -5.76 -2.63 -5.16
CA HIS A 192 -6.81 -1.92 -5.90
C HIS A 192 -7.69 -2.79 -6.80
N ILE A 193 -7.13 -3.69 -7.57
CA ILE A 193 -7.88 -4.51 -8.53
C ILE A 193 -8.52 -5.68 -7.79
N HIS A 194 -9.77 -5.99 -8.12
CA HIS A 194 -10.53 -7.08 -7.52
C HIS A 194 -10.83 -8.19 -8.53
N ASN A 195 -11.17 -9.39 -8.02
CA ASN A 195 -11.55 -10.55 -8.83
C ASN A 195 -10.46 -11.03 -9.79
N VAL A 196 -9.20 -10.91 -9.40
CA VAL A 196 -8.05 -11.35 -10.19
C VAL A 196 -7.53 -12.67 -9.66
N THR A 197 -7.50 -13.69 -10.51
CA THR A 197 -6.92 -15.00 -10.20
C THR A 197 -5.56 -15.22 -10.85
N VAL A 198 -5.28 -14.50 -11.93
CA VAL A 198 -4.01 -14.57 -12.68
C VAL A 198 -3.60 -13.15 -13.07
N LEU A 199 -2.35 -12.79 -12.79
CA LEU A 199 -1.82 -11.50 -13.23
C LEU A 199 -1.74 -11.42 -14.76
N PRO A 200 -2.08 -10.25 -15.35
CA PRO A 200 -1.85 -10.02 -16.77
C PRO A 200 -0.38 -10.24 -17.16
N PRO A 201 -0.09 -10.83 -18.33
CA PRO A 201 1.28 -11.07 -18.77
C PRO A 201 2.14 -9.80 -18.83
N GLU A 202 1.54 -8.66 -19.11
CA GLU A 202 2.19 -7.35 -19.18
C GLU A 202 2.80 -6.94 -17.84
N VAL A 203 2.15 -7.29 -16.72
CA VAL A 203 2.66 -7.03 -15.37
C VAL A 203 3.96 -7.80 -15.14
N THR A 204 4.00 -9.06 -15.57
CA THR A 204 5.20 -9.88 -15.45
C THR A 204 6.30 -9.42 -16.41
N ALA A 205 5.94 -9.00 -17.63
CA ALA A 205 6.88 -8.53 -18.65
C ALA A 205 7.51 -7.18 -18.31
N ALA A 206 6.88 -6.36 -17.46
CA ALA A 206 7.40 -5.06 -17.03
C ALA A 206 8.57 -5.15 -16.04
N ALA A 207 8.88 -6.33 -15.52
CA ALA A 207 10.02 -6.54 -14.61
C ALA A 207 11.36 -6.09 -15.25
N PRO A 208 12.40 -5.67 -14.48
CA PRO A 208 12.38 -5.41 -13.05
C PRO A 208 11.74 -4.06 -12.66
N PRO A 209 11.29 -3.92 -11.40
CA PRO A 209 11.22 -4.97 -10.39
C PRO A 209 10.11 -5.98 -10.66
N PRO A 210 10.15 -7.20 -10.11
CA PRO A 210 9.01 -8.10 -10.11
C PRO A 210 7.85 -7.50 -9.33
N PHE A 211 6.63 -7.75 -9.80
CA PHE A 211 5.40 -7.24 -9.21
C PHE A 211 4.66 -8.34 -8.46
N LEU A 212 4.12 -7.98 -7.29
CA LEU A 212 3.22 -8.82 -6.50
C LEU A 212 1.85 -8.17 -6.41
N PHE A 213 0.81 -8.97 -6.57
CA PHE A 213 -0.55 -8.51 -6.41
C PHE A 213 -1.08 -8.89 -5.01
N CYS A 214 -1.64 -7.90 -4.32
CA CYS A 214 -2.15 -8.03 -2.96
C CYS A 214 -3.61 -7.56 -2.91
N ALA A 215 -4.54 -8.50 -3.02
CA ALA A 215 -5.96 -8.26 -2.77
C ALA A 215 -6.48 -9.22 -1.72
N ALA A 216 -7.53 -8.84 -1.01
CA ALA A 216 -8.12 -9.61 0.09
C ALA A 216 -9.32 -10.47 -0.35
N ASP A 217 -9.63 -10.55 -1.65
CA ASP A 217 -10.79 -11.27 -2.23
C ASP A 217 -10.43 -12.55 -3.00
#